data_0ed9a0dac40c0c5c5eeeb5a588acfda3
#
_entry.id   0ed9a0dac40c0c5c5eeeb5a588acfda3
#
_cell.length_a   1.000
_cell.length_b   1.000
_cell.length_c   1.000
_cell.angle_alpha   90.00
_cell.angle_beta   90.00
_cell.angle_gamma   90.00
#
_symmetry.space_group_name_H-M   'P 1'
#
loop_
_entity.id
_entity.type
_entity.pdbx_description
1 polymer ?
#
loop_
_entity_poly.entity_id
_entity_poly.type
_entity_poly.pdbx_seq_one_letter_code
_entity_poly.pdbx_strand_id
1 'polypeptide(L)'
;MIYMQKNIYPRLARKIFIVFFTVIAVSALFAVAASGLDNPTIDRYKAACVYNIDNEKKLFSSGGDNSLAPASTVKLMTAVVALDYYTNAGALDKEITVTSAMLRDVTGNNIGLHTGEVVTARQLISSLVVGGSNDAAYVLAADSYGSTEAFVAAMNARAGELGMKGTYYTNPTGIDSDAMRTTLEDTLTIALEAYRHNLYMELAGLTRYVMDATNKSEVRYIYNRNYLIATNSVTDYYYEDATGMSSGMTENGGWCLVATAHADGVTQLVIVMGGERDENADGTYGDISSYVDALALFKWAFDNFSYVRVLENTTMICEIPVNLGRGVDHVTLLPETSLELYLPTDINVSKEITLSWALNKPSLTAPVKAGDVAGLLTLSYKDEVVGRVNLVVKNNVELYRALQFLNSFRGILETELFRTAAVAAAVTAFIYIIIVAVIRGRRRKKRYYRK
;
A
#
# COMPACT_ATOMS: atom_id res chain seq x y z
N MET A 1 45.41 -58.00 5.85
CA MET A 1 45.41 -57.48 7.21
C MET A 1 44.50 -56.29 7.24
N ILE A 2 43.19 -56.53 7.57
CA ILE A 2 42.12 -55.59 7.55
C ILE A 2 41.93 -55.11 9.01
N TYR A 3 42.09 -53.85 9.32
CA TYR A 3 41.72 -53.29 10.60
C TYR A 3 40.71 -52.14 10.45
N MET A 4 39.52 -52.49 10.80
CA MET A 4 38.39 -51.76 11.41
C MET A 4 38.57 -50.21 11.55
N GLN A 5 37.82 -49.50 10.76
CA GLN A 5 37.33 -48.13 11.06
C GLN A 5 36.02 -48.24 11.88
N LYS A 6 36.14 -48.03 13.19
CA LYS A 6 35.01 -48.01 14.11
C LYS A 6 34.30 -46.65 14.09
N ASN A 7 33.07 -46.66 13.67
CA ASN A 7 31.95 -45.75 13.92
C ASN A 7 32.16 -44.61 14.95
N ILE A 8 32.49 -43.43 14.45
CA ILE A 8 32.44 -42.16 15.21
C ILE A 8 31.15 -41.38 14.92
N TYR A 9 30.46 -41.70 13.84
CA TYR A 9 29.30 -40.97 13.33
C TYR A 9 28.00 -41.01 14.17
N PRO A 10 27.61 -42.05 14.88
CA PRO A 10 26.34 -42.07 15.61
C PRO A 10 26.33 -41.20 16.87
N ARG A 11 27.48 -40.93 17.48
CA ARG A 11 27.56 -40.10 18.72
C ARG A 11 27.55 -38.60 18.39
N LEU A 12 28.13 -38.21 17.28
CA LEU A 12 28.13 -36.80 16.81
C LEU A 12 26.76 -36.40 16.28
N ALA A 13 26.14 -37.27 15.48
CA ALA A 13 24.77 -37.05 14.98
C ALA A 13 23.75 -36.96 16.12
N ARG A 14 23.89 -37.80 17.18
CA ARG A 14 22.99 -37.73 18.34
C ARG A 14 23.20 -36.48 19.20
N LYS A 15 24.40 -35.95 19.29
CA LYS A 15 24.69 -34.66 19.97
C LYS A 15 24.17 -33.48 19.16
N ILE A 16 24.32 -33.48 17.82
CA ILE A 16 23.76 -32.46 16.94
C ILE A 16 22.24 -32.49 16.99
N PHE A 17 21.62 -33.66 17.02
CA PHE A 17 20.16 -33.78 17.11
C PHE A 17 19.62 -33.31 18.47
N ILE A 18 20.32 -33.58 19.57
CA ILE A 18 19.95 -33.09 20.92
C ILE A 18 20.12 -31.56 21.00
N VAL A 19 21.20 -30.99 20.45
CA VAL A 19 21.40 -29.53 20.41
C VAL A 19 20.36 -28.83 19.52
N PHE A 20 20.02 -29.44 18.38
CA PHE A 20 18.99 -28.91 17.50
C PHE A 20 17.59 -28.97 18.14
N PHE A 21 17.27 -30.05 18.85
CA PHE A 21 15.99 -30.19 19.56
C PHE A 21 15.91 -29.30 20.81
N THR A 22 17.01 -29.06 21.51
CA THR A 22 17.05 -28.10 22.64
C THR A 22 16.96 -26.65 22.17
N VAL A 23 17.55 -26.28 21.01
CA VAL A 23 17.41 -24.95 20.41
C VAL A 23 15.97 -24.74 19.95
N ILE A 24 15.30 -25.73 19.34
CA ILE A 24 13.88 -25.64 18.96
C ILE A 24 12.98 -25.61 20.20
N ALA A 25 13.27 -26.37 21.24
CA ALA A 25 12.48 -26.37 22.48
C ALA A 25 12.65 -25.08 23.30
N VAL A 26 13.84 -24.45 23.26
CA VAL A 26 14.08 -23.15 23.91
C VAL A 26 13.50 -22.01 23.10
N SER A 27 13.48 -22.09 21.76
CA SER A 27 12.77 -21.10 20.93
C SER A 27 11.24 -21.19 21.04
N ALA A 28 10.69 -22.39 21.38
CA ALA A 28 9.25 -22.57 21.65
C ALA A 28 8.82 -22.06 23.05
N LEU A 29 9.78 -21.88 24.00
CA LEU A 29 9.49 -21.37 25.34
C LEU A 29 9.61 -19.84 25.46
N PHE A 30 10.10 -19.15 24.42
CA PHE A 30 10.04 -17.71 24.26
C PHE A 30 9.08 -17.28 23.14
N ALA A 31 7.95 -17.95 23.01
CA ALA A 31 6.76 -17.28 22.53
C ALA A 31 6.37 -16.25 23.61
N VAL A 32 7.12 -15.15 23.68
CA VAL A 32 6.60 -13.91 24.22
C VAL A 32 5.30 -13.71 23.45
N ALA A 33 4.17 -13.76 24.14
CA ALA A 33 2.92 -13.30 23.59
C ALA A 33 3.26 -11.94 22.95
N ALA A 34 3.34 -11.90 21.64
CA ALA A 34 3.28 -10.64 20.95
C ALA A 34 1.95 -10.06 21.46
N SER A 35 2.02 -8.98 22.22
CA SER A 35 0.85 -8.18 22.56
C SER A 35 0.37 -7.65 21.20
N GLY A 36 -0.37 -8.51 20.49
CA GLY A 36 -1.02 -8.12 19.26
C GLY A 36 -2.09 -7.14 19.66
N LEU A 37 -2.19 -6.06 18.92
CA LEU A 37 -3.31 -5.13 19.02
C LEU A 37 -4.61 -5.94 19.05
N ASP A 38 -5.46 -5.72 20.06
CA ASP A 38 -6.75 -6.39 20.17
C ASP A 38 -7.62 -6.00 18.97
N ASN A 39 -8.29 -6.98 18.40
CA ASN A 39 -9.27 -6.74 17.35
C ASN A 39 -10.38 -5.83 17.87
N PRO A 40 -10.96 -4.98 17.01
CA PRO A 40 -12.10 -4.16 17.40
C PRO A 40 -13.26 -5.04 17.86
N THR A 41 -13.95 -4.61 18.93
CA THR A 41 -15.13 -5.30 19.43
C THR A 41 -16.35 -4.85 18.63
N ILE A 42 -16.70 -5.63 17.63
CA ILE A 42 -17.89 -5.46 16.79
C ILE A 42 -18.60 -6.81 16.64
N ASP A 43 -19.92 -6.76 16.50
CA ASP A 43 -20.77 -7.94 16.32
C ASP A 43 -21.87 -7.65 15.30
N ARG A 44 -22.76 -8.56 15.00
CA ARG A 44 -23.95 -8.35 14.15
C ARG A 44 -23.68 -7.79 12.74
N TYR A 45 -22.62 -8.26 12.11
CA TYR A 45 -22.28 -7.98 10.72
C TYR A 45 -21.97 -9.28 9.97
N LYS A 46 -22.08 -9.27 8.64
CA LYS A 46 -21.66 -10.40 7.79
C LYS A 46 -20.21 -10.24 7.32
N ALA A 47 -19.80 -9.01 7.05
CA ALA A 47 -18.42 -8.66 6.70
C ALA A 47 -18.12 -7.21 7.09
N ALA A 48 -16.88 -6.96 7.54
CA ALA A 48 -16.41 -5.62 7.88
C ALA A 48 -14.91 -5.44 7.65
N CYS A 49 -14.49 -4.23 7.31
CA CYS A 49 -13.07 -3.89 7.27
C CYS A 49 -12.83 -2.43 7.64
N VAL A 50 -11.57 -2.17 8.04
CA VAL A 50 -10.97 -0.84 8.14
C VAL A 50 -9.78 -0.78 7.20
N TYR A 51 -9.75 0.23 6.35
CA TYR A 51 -8.70 0.48 5.39
C TYR A 51 -8.17 1.91 5.53
N ASN A 52 -6.87 2.04 5.73
CA ASN A 52 -6.20 3.34 5.71
C ASN A 52 -5.93 3.74 4.26
N ILE A 53 -6.54 4.83 3.79
CA ILE A 53 -6.43 5.27 2.39
C ILE A 53 -5.04 5.83 2.09
N ASP A 54 -4.46 6.62 3.01
CA ASP A 54 -3.21 7.34 2.78
C ASP A 54 -1.99 6.39 2.73
N ASN A 55 -2.07 5.26 3.42
CA ASN A 55 -1.01 4.25 3.46
C ASN A 55 -1.37 2.97 2.68
N GLU A 56 -2.51 2.95 2.01
CA GLU A 56 -3.03 1.80 1.23
C GLU A 56 -3.01 0.49 2.03
N LYS A 57 -3.37 0.57 3.32
CA LYS A 57 -3.23 -0.56 4.24
C LYS A 57 -4.56 -0.96 4.88
N LYS A 58 -4.86 -2.26 4.82
CA LYS A 58 -5.98 -2.84 5.54
C LYS A 58 -5.56 -3.07 7.00
N LEU A 59 -6.24 -2.41 7.95
CA LEU A 59 -5.96 -2.50 9.38
C LEU A 59 -6.75 -3.62 10.04
N PHE A 60 -7.98 -3.86 9.56
CA PHE A 60 -8.86 -4.93 10.03
C PHE A 60 -9.68 -5.48 8.87
N SER A 61 -9.99 -6.78 8.90
CA SER A 61 -10.88 -7.42 7.93
C SER A 61 -11.51 -8.69 8.51
N SER A 62 -12.80 -8.86 8.32
CA SER A 62 -13.55 -10.04 8.71
C SER A 62 -14.62 -10.34 7.66
N GLY A 63 -14.81 -11.62 7.31
CA GLY A 63 -15.83 -12.06 6.34
C GLY A 63 -15.54 -11.74 4.88
N GLY A 64 -14.27 -11.49 4.51
CA GLY A 64 -13.86 -10.98 3.19
C GLY A 64 -14.28 -11.79 1.98
N ASP A 65 -14.29 -13.12 2.08
CA ASP A 65 -14.60 -14.03 0.96
C ASP A 65 -16.09 -14.41 0.87
N ASN A 66 -16.93 -13.92 1.77
CA ASN A 66 -18.35 -14.19 1.75
C ASN A 66 -19.02 -13.55 0.53
N SER A 67 -19.89 -14.33 -0.14
CA SER A 67 -20.81 -13.76 -1.14
C SER A 67 -21.96 -13.05 -0.42
N LEU A 68 -22.13 -11.76 -0.69
CA LEU A 68 -23.06 -10.87 0.01
C LEU A 68 -24.02 -10.20 -0.98
N ALA A 69 -25.22 -9.89 -0.55
CA ALA A 69 -26.09 -8.97 -1.25
C ALA A 69 -25.61 -7.53 -0.95
N PRO A 70 -25.31 -6.72 -1.98
CA PRO A 70 -24.70 -5.41 -1.81
C PRO A 70 -25.63 -4.32 -1.27
N ALA A 71 -26.95 -4.51 -1.30
CA ALA A 71 -27.93 -3.48 -1.02
C ALA A 71 -27.60 -2.17 -1.79
N SER A 72 -27.86 -0.99 -1.23
CA SER A 72 -27.61 0.29 -1.90
C SER A 72 -26.14 0.65 -2.09
N THR A 73 -25.16 -0.16 -1.63
CA THR A 73 -23.75 0.06 -1.98
C THR A 73 -23.47 -0.10 -3.48
N VAL A 74 -24.38 -0.75 -4.23
CA VAL A 74 -24.41 -0.76 -5.71
C VAL A 74 -24.30 0.65 -6.29
N LYS A 75 -24.87 1.65 -5.62
CA LYS A 75 -24.86 3.05 -6.08
C LYS A 75 -23.47 3.67 -6.15
N LEU A 76 -22.45 3.08 -5.49
CA LEU A 76 -21.05 3.42 -5.72
C LEU A 76 -20.68 3.19 -7.19
N MET A 77 -20.93 1.97 -7.69
CA MET A 77 -20.67 1.64 -9.11
C MET A 77 -21.53 2.46 -10.06
N THR A 78 -22.80 2.66 -9.74
CA THR A 78 -23.70 3.50 -10.54
C THR A 78 -23.18 4.93 -10.65
N ALA A 79 -22.74 5.51 -9.54
CA ALA A 79 -22.17 6.86 -9.52
C ALA A 79 -20.85 6.92 -10.31
N VAL A 80 -19.95 5.96 -10.15
CA VAL A 80 -18.67 5.88 -10.90
C VAL A 80 -18.92 5.82 -12.39
N VAL A 81 -19.76 4.90 -12.87
CA VAL A 81 -20.07 4.76 -14.30
C VAL A 81 -20.74 6.00 -14.87
N ALA A 82 -21.66 6.62 -14.13
CA ALA A 82 -22.31 7.85 -14.55
C ALA A 82 -21.32 9.04 -14.56
N LEU A 83 -20.48 9.19 -13.52
CA LEU A 83 -19.47 10.23 -13.45
C LEU A 83 -18.46 10.11 -14.60
N ASP A 84 -17.96 8.90 -14.86
CA ASP A 84 -17.05 8.65 -15.96
C ASP A 84 -17.67 9.06 -17.30
N TYR A 85 -18.92 8.66 -17.55
CA TYR A 85 -19.63 9.00 -18.78
C TYR A 85 -19.79 10.51 -18.96
N TYR A 86 -20.41 11.20 -17.98
CA TYR A 86 -20.75 12.62 -18.13
C TYR A 86 -19.54 13.54 -18.01
N THR A 87 -18.53 13.18 -17.20
CA THR A 87 -17.29 13.97 -17.06
C THR A 87 -16.45 13.88 -18.33
N ASN A 88 -16.25 12.67 -18.87
CA ASN A 88 -15.47 12.48 -20.09
C ASN A 88 -16.12 13.14 -21.32
N ALA A 89 -17.46 13.21 -21.34
CA ALA A 89 -18.20 13.90 -22.39
C ALA A 89 -18.28 15.42 -22.18
N GLY A 90 -17.84 15.97 -21.03
CA GLY A 90 -18.07 17.36 -20.66
C GLY A 90 -19.57 17.72 -20.53
N ALA A 91 -20.39 16.75 -20.14
CA ALA A 91 -21.86 16.79 -20.23
C ALA A 91 -22.57 16.77 -18.84
N LEU A 92 -21.87 17.15 -17.76
CA LEU A 92 -22.50 17.23 -16.44
C LEU A 92 -23.71 18.13 -16.37
N ASP A 93 -23.74 19.20 -17.17
CA ASP A 93 -24.84 20.17 -17.22
C ASP A 93 -25.80 19.89 -18.38
N LYS A 94 -25.71 18.71 -19.03
CA LYS A 94 -26.67 18.26 -20.04
C LYS A 94 -28.03 18.14 -19.44
N GLU A 95 -29.01 18.79 -20.07
CA GLU A 95 -30.44 18.65 -19.76
C GLU A 95 -30.98 17.29 -20.26
N ILE A 96 -31.68 16.60 -19.38
CA ILE A 96 -32.28 15.29 -19.59
C ILE A 96 -33.81 15.43 -19.38
N THR A 97 -34.59 15.08 -20.37
CA THR A 97 -36.04 15.01 -20.23
C THR A 97 -36.42 13.62 -19.74
N VAL A 98 -36.98 13.56 -18.54
CA VAL A 98 -37.40 12.29 -17.91
C VAL A 98 -38.58 11.71 -18.68
N THR A 99 -38.49 10.44 -19.08
CA THR A 99 -39.58 9.73 -19.78
C THR A 99 -40.25 8.71 -18.85
N SER A 100 -41.48 8.33 -19.19
CA SER A 100 -42.20 7.28 -18.43
C SER A 100 -41.50 5.94 -18.47
N ALA A 101 -40.73 5.64 -19.53
CA ALA A 101 -39.94 4.42 -19.64
C ALA A 101 -38.80 4.40 -18.64
N MET A 102 -38.13 5.54 -18.35
CA MET A 102 -37.04 5.65 -17.36
C MET A 102 -37.51 5.42 -15.92
N LEU A 103 -38.82 5.70 -15.65
CA LEU A 103 -39.39 5.58 -14.30
C LEU A 103 -40.17 4.28 -14.06
N ARG A 104 -40.24 3.38 -15.06
CA ARG A 104 -41.10 2.18 -15.01
C ARG A 104 -40.78 1.26 -13.83
N ASP A 105 -39.48 1.01 -13.61
CA ASP A 105 -38.99 0.03 -12.64
C ASP A 105 -38.55 0.69 -11.33
N VAL A 106 -38.83 1.96 -11.14
CA VAL A 106 -38.46 2.72 -9.95
C VAL A 106 -39.32 2.26 -8.76
N THR A 107 -38.65 1.74 -7.75
CA THR A 107 -39.22 1.42 -6.45
C THR A 107 -38.30 1.88 -5.32
N GLY A 108 -38.77 1.91 -4.08
CA GLY A 108 -38.01 2.31 -2.92
C GLY A 108 -37.70 3.80 -2.87
N ASN A 109 -36.51 4.17 -2.40
CA ASN A 109 -36.13 5.56 -2.16
C ASN A 109 -35.97 6.35 -3.46
N ASN A 110 -36.65 7.49 -3.58
CA ASN A 110 -36.63 8.34 -4.78
C ASN A 110 -36.87 9.82 -4.41
N ILE A 111 -36.58 10.74 -5.32
CA ILE A 111 -36.82 12.19 -5.16
C ILE A 111 -38.13 12.68 -5.83
N GLY A 112 -38.92 11.77 -6.40
CA GLY A 112 -40.18 12.04 -7.03
C GLY A 112 -40.03 12.73 -8.39
N LEU A 113 -39.19 12.22 -9.28
CA LEU A 113 -39.11 12.70 -10.67
C LEU A 113 -40.39 12.41 -11.45
N HIS A 114 -40.79 13.33 -12.31
CA HIS A 114 -42.02 13.26 -13.09
C HIS A 114 -41.71 13.08 -14.58
N THR A 115 -42.57 12.36 -15.30
CA THR A 115 -42.49 12.29 -16.76
C THR A 115 -42.60 13.68 -17.38
N GLY A 116 -41.70 14.02 -18.28
CA GLY A 116 -41.56 15.34 -18.91
C GLY A 116 -40.87 16.38 -18.04
N GLU A 117 -40.32 15.98 -16.89
CA GLU A 117 -39.43 16.83 -16.10
C GLU A 117 -38.08 16.97 -16.78
N VAL A 118 -37.54 18.19 -16.78
CA VAL A 118 -36.19 18.48 -17.33
C VAL A 118 -35.26 18.73 -16.17
N VAL A 119 -34.21 17.90 -16.10
CA VAL A 119 -33.20 17.93 -15.03
C VAL A 119 -31.82 17.78 -15.64
N THR A 120 -30.77 18.24 -14.97
CA THR A 120 -29.40 18.05 -15.47
C THR A 120 -28.78 16.73 -14.94
N ALA A 121 -27.77 16.20 -15.66
CA ALA A 121 -27.03 15.05 -15.22
C ALA A 121 -26.38 15.30 -13.83
N ARG A 122 -25.89 16.51 -13.58
CA ARG A 122 -25.36 16.93 -12.28
C ARG A 122 -26.40 16.83 -11.17
N GLN A 123 -27.63 17.31 -11.40
CA GLN A 123 -28.73 17.21 -10.44
C GLN A 123 -29.08 15.76 -10.10
N LEU A 124 -29.08 14.89 -11.11
CA LEU A 124 -29.33 13.45 -10.93
C LEU A 124 -28.19 12.76 -10.15
N ILE A 125 -26.93 13.04 -10.51
CA ILE A 125 -25.76 12.49 -9.79
C ILE A 125 -25.75 12.97 -8.34
N SER A 126 -26.02 14.25 -8.09
CA SER A 126 -26.12 14.79 -6.74
C SER A 126 -27.23 14.12 -5.93
N SER A 127 -28.39 13.90 -6.55
CA SER A 127 -29.52 13.22 -5.91
C SER A 127 -29.23 11.74 -5.63
N LEU A 128 -28.50 11.09 -6.54
CA LEU A 128 -28.04 9.70 -6.37
C LEU A 128 -27.08 9.56 -5.19
N VAL A 129 -26.04 10.41 -5.13
CA VAL A 129 -24.97 10.31 -4.13
C VAL A 129 -25.46 10.74 -2.76
N VAL A 130 -26.11 11.91 -2.65
CA VAL A 130 -26.58 12.45 -1.37
C VAL A 130 -27.82 11.70 -0.88
N GLY A 131 -28.83 11.60 -1.73
CA GLY A 131 -30.15 11.07 -1.37
C GLY A 131 -30.30 9.56 -1.56
N GLY A 132 -29.38 8.89 -2.22
CA GLY A 132 -29.52 7.49 -2.58
C GLY A 132 -30.70 7.20 -3.51
N SER A 133 -31.00 8.11 -4.43
CA SER A 133 -32.27 8.16 -5.19
C SER A 133 -32.31 7.13 -6.32
N ASN A 134 -33.30 6.25 -6.30
CA ASN A 134 -33.42 5.16 -7.28
C ASN A 134 -33.95 5.70 -8.63
N ASP A 135 -34.85 6.66 -8.64
CA ASP A 135 -35.32 7.33 -9.88
C ASP A 135 -34.15 8.03 -10.60
N ALA A 136 -33.30 8.75 -9.88
CA ALA A 136 -32.11 9.35 -10.46
C ALA A 136 -31.17 8.29 -11.06
N ALA A 137 -30.98 7.14 -10.40
CA ALA A 137 -30.18 6.03 -10.91
C ALA A 137 -30.71 5.49 -12.25
N TYR A 138 -32.01 5.26 -12.36
CA TYR A 138 -32.63 4.76 -13.59
C TYR A 138 -32.60 5.79 -14.72
N VAL A 139 -32.83 7.07 -14.42
CA VAL A 139 -32.75 8.14 -15.43
C VAL A 139 -31.32 8.27 -15.96
N LEU A 140 -30.31 8.29 -15.08
CA LEU A 140 -28.90 8.31 -15.48
C LEU A 140 -28.55 7.11 -16.35
N ALA A 141 -28.99 5.91 -15.94
CA ALA A 141 -28.71 4.67 -16.68
C ALA A 141 -29.28 4.72 -18.11
N ALA A 142 -30.55 5.11 -18.25
CA ALA A 142 -31.20 5.14 -19.54
C ALA A 142 -30.66 6.25 -20.44
N ASP A 143 -30.33 7.43 -19.91
CA ASP A 143 -29.83 8.56 -20.72
C ASP A 143 -28.39 8.30 -21.19
N SER A 144 -27.52 7.75 -20.32
CA SER A 144 -26.09 7.59 -20.65
C SER A 144 -25.82 6.42 -21.62
N TYR A 145 -26.54 5.31 -21.45
CA TYR A 145 -26.30 4.08 -22.24
C TYR A 145 -27.49 3.64 -23.10
N GLY A 146 -28.56 4.46 -23.15
CA GLY A 146 -29.74 4.20 -23.98
C GLY A 146 -30.76 3.24 -23.35
N SER A 147 -30.36 2.40 -22.38
CA SER A 147 -31.25 1.57 -21.58
C SER A 147 -30.62 1.18 -20.23
N THR A 148 -31.46 0.75 -19.29
CA THR A 148 -31.01 0.23 -18.00
C THR A 148 -30.14 -1.03 -18.16
N GLU A 149 -30.50 -1.91 -19.10
CA GLU A 149 -29.76 -3.15 -19.35
C GLU A 149 -28.35 -2.87 -19.89
N ALA A 150 -28.22 -1.91 -20.81
CA ALA A 150 -26.93 -1.50 -21.35
C ALA A 150 -26.05 -0.86 -20.28
N PHE A 151 -26.63 -0.06 -19.39
CA PHE A 151 -25.93 0.53 -18.24
C PHE A 151 -25.46 -0.53 -17.25
N VAL A 152 -26.29 -1.51 -16.91
CA VAL A 152 -25.93 -2.65 -16.06
C VAL A 152 -24.81 -3.48 -16.68
N ALA A 153 -24.85 -3.67 -18.01
CA ALA A 153 -23.74 -4.32 -18.72
C ALA A 153 -22.43 -3.51 -18.57
N ALA A 154 -22.50 -2.18 -18.66
CA ALA A 154 -21.34 -1.30 -18.41
C ALA A 154 -20.85 -1.37 -16.94
N MET A 155 -21.77 -1.43 -15.95
CA MET A 155 -21.39 -1.64 -14.53
C MET A 155 -20.63 -2.96 -14.37
N ASN A 156 -21.09 -4.06 -14.98
CA ASN A 156 -20.40 -5.35 -14.89
C ASN A 156 -19.08 -5.37 -15.67
N ALA A 157 -19.00 -4.68 -16.80
CA ALA A 157 -17.74 -4.49 -17.51
C ALA A 157 -16.73 -3.72 -16.66
N ARG A 158 -17.15 -2.62 -16.01
CA ARG A 158 -16.33 -1.85 -15.11
C ARG A 158 -15.86 -2.67 -13.89
N ALA A 159 -16.75 -3.47 -13.32
CA ALA A 159 -16.36 -4.42 -12.26
C ALA A 159 -15.27 -5.40 -12.72
N GLY A 160 -15.38 -5.90 -13.94
CA GLY A 160 -14.34 -6.75 -14.55
C GLY A 160 -13.00 -6.03 -14.73
N GLU A 161 -13.00 -4.78 -15.22
CA GLU A 161 -11.81 -3.93 -15.35
C GLU A 161 -11.12 -3.67 -14.02
N LEU A 162 -11.90 -3.45 -12.96
CA LEU A 162 -11.42 -3.25 -11.60
C LEU A 162 -10.99 -4.54 -10.90
N GLY A 163 -11.18 -5.71 -11.54
CA GLY A 163 -10.82 -7.01 -10.97
C GLY A 163 -11.79 -7.55 -9.92
N MET A 164 -13.01 -7.04 -9.86
CA MET A 164 -14.07 -7.42 -8.91
C MET A 164 -14.71 -8.76 -9.29
N LYS A 165 -14.05 -9.85 -9.02
CA LYS A 165 -14.42 -11.20 -9.47
C LYS A 165 -15.64 -11.80 -8.76
N GLY A 166 -15.91 -11.36 -7.54
CA GLY A 166 -17.04 -11.83 -6.72
C GLY A 166 -18.34 -11.03 -6.94
N THR A 167 -18.30 -10.01 -7.82
CA THR A 167 -19.40 -9.06 -8.00
C THR A 167 -20.17 -9.30 -9.30
N TYR A 168 -21.50 -9.20 -9.21
CA TYR A 168 -22.38 -9.17 -10.36
C TYR A 168 -23.59 -8.27 -10.07
N TYR A 169 -23.80 -7.28 -10.90
CA TYR A 169 -24.89 -6.32 -10.79
C TYR A 169 -26.04 -6.69 -11.73
N THR A 170 -27.29 -6.52 -11.29
CA THR A 170 -28.51 -6.77 -12.07
C THR A 170 -29.36 -5.53 -12.26
N ASN A 171 -29.16 -4.48 -11.44
CA ASN A 171 -29.84 -3.18 -11.55
C ASN A 171 -28.95 -2.06 -10.98
N PRO A 172 -29.23 -0.79 -11.27
CA PRO A 172 -28.39 0.33 -10.84
C PRO A 172 -28.66 0.82 -9.41
N THR A 173 -29.56 0.20 -8.67
CA THR A 173 -30.08 0.71 -7.40
C THR A 173 -29.69 -0.13 -6.19
N GLY A 174 -29.42 -1.43 -6.40
CA GLY A 174 -29.14 -2.39 -5.35
C GLY A 174 -30.39 -3.01 -4.72
N ILE A 175 -31.55 -2.89 -5.36
CA ILE A 175 -32.74 -3.65 -4.99
C ILE A 175 -32.43 -5.14 -5.19
N ASP A 176 -32.86 -5.94 -4.23
CA ASP A 176 -32.55 -7.37 -4.15
C ASP A 176 -32.92 -8.15 -5.42
N SER A 177 -32.02 -9.03 -5.81
CA SER A 177 -32.17 -9.97 -6.91
C SER A 177 -31.30 -11.19 -6.62
N ASP A 178 -31.76 -12.38 -6.94
CA ASP A 178 -31.08 -13.65 -6.63
C ASP A 178 -29.68 -13.74 -7.29
N ALA A 179 -29.50 -13.08 -8.42
CA ALA A 179 -28.22 -13.08 -9.11
C ALA A 179 -27.25 -11.98 -8.64
N MET A 180 -27.76 -10.95 -7.94
CA MET A 180 -26.94 -9.82 -7.49
C MET A 180 -26.09 -10.22 -6.30
N ARG A 181 -24.78 -9.98 -6.41
CA ARG A 181 -23.82 -10.33 -5.35
C ARG A 181 -22.59 -9.45 -5.40
N THR A 182 -21.89 -9.39 -4.29
CA THR A 182 -20.58 -8.77 -4.15
C THR A 182 -19.78 -9.47 -3.04
N THR A 183 -18.55 -9.02 -2.77
CA THR A 183 -17.75 -9.41 -1.62
C THR A 183 -17.27 -8.15 -0.88
N LEU A 184 -16.72 -8.31 0.32
CA LEU A 184 -16.10 -7.19 1.04
C LEU A 184 -14.94 -6.58 0.24
N GLU A 185 -14.09 -7.42 -0.36
CA GLU A 185 -12.95 -6.99 -1.15
C GLU A 185 -13.36 -6.21 -2.41
N ASP A 186 -14.39 -6.69 -3.10
CA ASP A 186 -14.91 -5.99 -4.27
C ASP A 186 -15.60 -4.68 -3.87
N THR A 187 -16.28 -4.65 -2.71
CA THR A 187 -16.87 -3.42 -2.17
C THR A 187 -15.79 -2.41 -1.78
N LEU A 188 -14.68 -2.85 -1.20
CA LEU A 188 -13.52 -2.00 -0.94
C LEU A 188 -12.95 -1.43 -2.25
N THR A 189 -12.82 -2.26 -3.27
CA THR A 189 -12.32 -1.85 -4.59
C THR A 189 -13.16 -0.74 -5.20
N ILE A 190 -14.48 -0.89 -5.23
CA ILE A 190 -15.37 0.15 -5.81
C ILE A 190 -15.46 1.37 -4.90
N ALA A 191 -15.35 1.23 -3.58
CA ALA A 191 -15.31 2.36 -2.66
C ALA A 191 -14.06 3.22 -2.89
N LEU A 192 -12.88 2.59 -3.06
CA LEU A 192 -11.64 3.29 -3.38
C LEU A 192 -11.69 3.94 -4.76
N GLU A 193 -12.35 3.34 -5.74
CA GLU A 193 -12.57 3.95 -7.05
C GLU A 193 -13.48 5.17 -6.95
N ALA A 194 -14.59 5.07 -6.23
CA ALA A 194 -15.49 6.21 -6.00
C ALA A 194 -14.78 7.35 -5.21
N TYR A 195 -13.93 7.01 -4.24
CA TYR A 195 -13.15 7.98 -3.47
C TYR A 195 -12.21 8.83 -4.35
N ARG A 196 -11.71 8.29 -5.46
CA ARG A 196 -10.85 9.03 -6.42
C ARG A 196 -11.60 10.11 -7.22
N HIS A 197 -12.93 10.04 -7.28
CA HIS A 197 -13.72 11.06 -7.94
C HIS A 197 -14.01 12.24 -7.01
N ASN A 198 -13.33 13.36 -7.20
CA ASN A 198 -13.49 14.56 -6.37
C ASN A 198 -14.95 14.99 -6.23
N LEU A 199 -15.71 15.00 -7.34
CA LEU A 199 -17.13 15.38 -7.30
C LEU A 199 -17.97 14.39 -6.49
N TYR A 200 -17.63 13.09 -6.52
CA TYR A 200 -18.30 12.10 -5.68
C TYR A 200 -18.11 12.43 -4.19
N MET A 201 -16.88 12.66 -3.76
CA MET A 201 -16.56 12.92 -2.35
C MET A 201 -17.11 14.26 -1.88
N GLU A 202 -17.08 15.30 -2.73
CA GLU A 202 -17.72 16.59 -2.46
C GLU A 202 -19.22 16.40 -2.16
N LEU A 203 -19.93 15.65 -3.00
CA LEU A 203 -21.35 15.37 -2.82
C LEU A 203 -21.62 14.46 -1.61
N ALA A 204 -20.83 13.41 -1.44
CA ALA A 204 -21.02 12.44 -0.36
C ALA A 204 -20.84 13.04 1.04
N GLY A 205 -20.05 14.10 1.16
CA GLY A 205 -19.85 14.86 2.41
C GLY A 205 -20.95 15.88 2.73
N LEU A 206 -21.89 16.16 1.81
CA LEU A 206 -22.96 17.12 2.07
C LEU A 206 -24.00 16.56 3.04
N THR A 207 -24.42 17.33 4.02
CA THR A 207 -25.55 16.97 4.88
C THR A 207 -26.88 16.96 4.11
N ARG A 208 -27.01 17.84 3.11
CA ARG A 208 -28.12 17.92 2.18
C ARG A 208 -27.70 18.53 0.85
N TYR A 209 -28.39 18.17 -0.21
CA TYR A 209 -28.33 18.81 -1.51
C TYR A 209 -29.63 19.59 -1.76
N VAL A 210 -29.55 20.83 -2.23
CA VAL A 210 -30.71 21.64 -2.64
C VAL A 210 -30.81 21.60 -4.15
N MET A 211 -31.81 20.91 -4.66
CA MET A 211 -32.08 20.82 -6.09
C MET A 211 -33.09 21.94 -6.46
N ASP A 212 -32.67 22.83 -7.33
CA ASP A 212 -33.52 23.94 -7.80
C ASP A 212 -34.83 23.44 -8.40
N ALA A 213 -35.84 24.34 -8.42
CA ALA A 213 -37.10 24.08 -9.06
C ALA A 213 -36.91 23.74 -10.55
N THR A 214 -37.74 22.81 -11.03
CA THR A 214 -37.74 22.38 -12.43
C THR A 214 -39.06 22.84 -13.12
N ASN A 215 -39.22 22.46 -14.38
CA ASN A 215 -40.50 22.69 -15.07
C ASN A 215 -41.69 21.88 -14.52
N LYS A 216 -41.45 20.97 -13.55
CA LYS A 216 -42.50 20.07 -13.00
C LYS A 216 -42.53 20.01 -11.47
N SER A 217 -41.55 20.56 -10.79
CA SER A 217 -41.44 20.47 -9.34
C SER A 217 -40.84 21.73 -8.74
N GLU A 218 -41.27 22.06 -7.55
CA GLU A 218 -40.65 23.06 -6.69
C GLU A 218 -39.28 22.59 -6.23
N VAL A 219 -38.55 23.47 -5.52
CA VAL A 219 -37.23 23.14 -4.91
C VAL A 219 -37.34 21.91 -4.04
N ARG A 220 -36.38 20.96 -4.24
CA ARG A 220 -36.27 19.75 -3.41
C ARG A 220 -35.10 19.86 -2.47
N TYR A 221 -35.31 19.51 -1.22
CA TYR A 221 -34.27 19.37 -0.20
C TYR A 221 -33.96 17.88 -0.02
N ILE A 222 -32.82 17.45 -0.53
CA ILE A 222 -32.40 16.03 -0.55
C ILE A 222 -31.39 15.84 0.56
N TYR A 223 -31.76 15.11 1.61
CA TYR A 223 -30.94 14.87 2.77
C TYR A 223 -30.06 13.64 2.59
N ASN A 224 -28.84 13.70 3.15
CA ASN A 224 -27.92 12.59 3.10
C ASN A 224 -28.49 11.37 3.83
N ARG A 225 -28.29 10.20 3.22
CA ARG A 225 -28.78 8.92 3.77
C ARG A 225 -27.72 8.24 4.66
N ASN A 226 -26.50 8.76 4.68
CA ASN A 226 -25.47 8.33 5.63
C ASN A 226 -25.67 9.09 6.95
N TYR A 227 -26.15 8.38 7.97
CA TYR A 227 -26.44 8.96 9.28
C TYR A 227 -25.18 9.40 10.06
N LEU A 228 -23.97 9.00 9.64
CA LEU A 228 -22.74 9.59 10.20
C LEU A 228 -22.59 11.09 9.83
N ILE A 229 -23.23 11.51 8.73
CA ILE A 229 -23.17 12.90 8.20
C ILE A 229 -24.49 13.62 8.43
N ALA A 230 -25.61 12.92 8.33
CA ALA A 230 -26.94 13.51 8.43
C ALA A 230 -27.28 13.93 9.86
N THR A 231 -27.57 15.21 10.07
CA THR A 231 -27.90 15.78 11.38
C THR A 231 -29.42 15.95 11.61
N ASN A 232 -30.23 15.64 10.61
CA ASN A 232 -31.64 16.05 10.59
C ASN A 232 -32.64 14.96 11.01
N SER A 233 -32.27 13.70 11.13
CA SER A 233 -33.20 12.62 11.40
C SER A 233 -32.78 11.63 12.47
N VAL A 234 -31.51 11.27 12.54
CA VAL A 234 -30.92 10.33 13.52
C VAL A 234 -29.61 10.91 13.98
N THR A 235 -29.62 11.62 15.10
CA THR A 235 -28.42 12.32 15.62
C THR A 235 -27.47 11.40 16.37
N ASP A 236 -27.93 10.20 16.77
CA ASP A 236 -27.15 9.29 17.62
C ASP A 236 -25.93 8.71 16.92
N TYR A 237 -25.90 8.74 15.57
CA TYR A 237 -24.77 8.23 14.77
C TYR A 237 -23.90 9.34 14.17
N TYR A 238 -24.22 10.62 14.41
CA TYR A 238 -23.42 11.71 13.85
C TYR A 238 -21.95 11.62 14.30
N TYR A 239 -21.05 11.68 13.34
CA TYR A 239 -19.61 11.62 13.57
C TYR A 239 -18.93 12.81 12.86
N GLU A 240 -18.33 13.72 13.64
CA GLU A 240 -17.81 15.00 13.15
C GLU A 240 -16.77 14.83 12.04
N ASP A 241 -15.93 13.79 12.15
CA ASP A 241 -14.85 13.53 11.19
C ASP A 241 -15.31 12.77 9.94
N ALA A 242 -16.58 12.34 9.86
CA ALA A 242 -17.10 11.60 8.72
C ALA A 242 -17.15 12.46 7.44
N THR A 243 -16.68 11.89 6.30
CA THR A 243 -16.59 12.59 5.01
C THR A 243 -17.36 11.94 3.86
N GLY A 244 -17.99 10.82 4.05
CA GLY A 244 -18.79 10.09 3.05
C GLY A 244 -19.04 8.67 3.55
N MET A 245 -19.51 7.72 2.76
CA MET A 245 -19.70 7.66 1.32
C MET A 245 -21.13 7.22 0.97
N SER A 246 -21.52 5.95 1.30
CA SER A 246 -22.77 5.34 0.86
C SER A 246 -23.37 4.43 1.93
N SER A 247 -24.69 4.44 2.05
CA SER A 247 -25.40 3.54 2.97
C SER A 247 -26.72 3.09 2.37
N GLY A 248 -27.25 2.01 2.87
CA GLY A 248 -28.59 1.55 2.55
C GLY A 248 -28.90 0.17 3.10
N MET A 249 -30.16 -0.23 2.92
CA MET A 249 -30.67 -1.47 3.45
C MET A 249 -31.60 -2.14 2.44
N THR A 250 -31.49 -3.46 2.37
CA THR A 250 -32.47 -4.33 1.71
C THR A 250 -32.73 -5.55 2.59
N GLU A 251 -33.78 -6.31 2.27
CA GLU A 251 -34.12 -7.51 3.05
C GLU A 251 -32.98 -8.54 3.05
N ASN A 252 -32.38 -8.83 1.88
CA ASN A 252 -31.30 -9.81 1.75
C ASN A 252 -29.94 -9.23 2.18
N GLY A 253 -29.68 -7.95 1.90
CA GLY A 253 -28.41 -7.30 2.18
C GLY A 253 -28.22 -6.90 3.64
N GLY A 254 -29.32 -6.70 4.38
CA GLY A 254 -29.27 -6.06 5.70
C GLY A 254 -28.84 -4.59 5.57
N TRP A 255 -28.40 -3.99 6.66
CA TRP A 255 -27.85 -2.65 6.69
C TRP A 255 -26.38 -2.66 6.24
N CYS A 256 -26.10 -1.98 5.15
CA CYS A 256 -24.77 -1.84 4.58
C CYS A 256 -24.30 -0.38 4.67
N LEU A 257 -23.06 -0.19 5.08
CA LEU A 257 -22.43 1.12 5.22
C LEU A 257 -21.02 1.08 4.65
N VAL A 258 -20.72 2.04 3.81
CA VAL A 258 -19.37 2.39 3.36
C VAL A 258 -19.13 3.83 3.78
N ALA A 259 -18.20 4.06 4.65
CA ALA A 259 -17.96 5.38 5.22
C ALA A 259 -16.47 5.73 5.25
N THR A 260 -16.17 7.02 5.08
CA THR A 260 -14.85 7.60 5.30
C THR A 260 -14.89 8.60 6.42
N ALA A 261 -13.77 8.67 7.16
CA ALA A 261 -13.55 9.70 8.17
C ALA A 261 -12.11 10.20 8.08
N HIS A 262 -11.90 11.50 8.33
CA HIS A 262 -10.60 12.14 8.28
C HIS A 262 -10.30 12.84 9.60
N ALA A 263 -9.29 12.34 10.31
CA ALA A 263 -8.80 12.93 11.56
C ALA A 263 -7.27 12.80 11.64
N ASP A 264 -6.60 13.72 12.32
CA ASP A 264 -5.16 13.72 12.57
C ASP A 264 -4.29 13.56 11.28
N GLY A 265 -4.79 14.09 10.16
CA GLY A 265 -4.12 14.03 8.86
C GLY A 265 -4.19 12.65 8.18
N VAL A 266 -5.09 11.78 8.63
CA VAL A 266 -5.26 10.41 8.14
C VAL A 266 -6.71 10.16 7.75
N THR A 267 -6.92 9.46 6.64
CA THR A 267 -8.25 9.06 6.17
C THR A 267 -8.45 7.55 6.35
N GLN A 268 -9.46 7.19 7.13
CA GLN A 268 -9.90 5.80 7.27
C GLN A 268 -11.15 5.56 6.43
N LEU A 269 -11.20 4.41 5.76
CA LEU A 269 -12.40 3.87 5.12
C LEU A 269 -12.89 2.68 5.93
N VAL A 270 -14.15 2.70 6.33
CA VAL A 270 -14.81 1.62 7.02
C VAL A 270 -15.93 1.06 6.16
N ILE A 271 -16.00 -0.26 6.05
CA ILE A 271 -17.10 -0.97 5.40
C ILE A 271 -17.70 -1.92 6.43
N VAL A 272 -19.04 -1.87 6.59
CA VAL A 272 -19.82 -2.83 7.34
C VAL A 272 -20.95 -3.30 6.47
N MET A 273 -21.04 -4.60 6.22
CA MET A 273 -22.06 -5.22 5.38
C MET A 273 -22.89 -6.22 6.16
N GLY A 274 -24.18 -6.24 5.86
CA GLY A 274 -25.10 -7.20 6.45
C GLY A 274 -25.39 -6.94 7.92
N GLY A 275 -25.38 -5.67 8.33
CA GLY A 275 -25.79 -5.26 9.67
C GLY A 275 -27.30 -5.47 9.91
N GLU A 276 -27.66 -5.51 11.16
CA GLU A 276 -29.04 -5.71 11.65
C GLU A 276 -29.56 -4.42 12.30
N ARG A 277 -30.84 -4.36 12.55
CA ARG A 277 -31.46 -3.33 13.36
C ARG A 277 -32.19 -3.97 14.52
N ASP A 278 -31.95 -3.44 15.71
CA ASP A 278 -32.66 -3.89 16.90
C ASP A 278 -34.15 -3.58 16.82
N GLU A 279 -34.96 -4.48 17.33
CA GLU A 279 -36.37 -4.25 17.60
C GLU A 279 -36.61 -4.42 19.11
N ASN A 280 -37.02 -3.34 19.73
CA ASN A 280 -37.28 -3.33 21.16
C ASN A 280 -38.58 -4.08 21.48
N ALA A 281 -38.69 -4.55 22.72
CA ALA A 281 -39.90 -5.31 23.16
C ALA A 281 -41.22 -4.52 23.07
N ASP A 282 -41.16 -3.19 22.98
CA ASP A 282 -42.30 -2.30 22.80
C ASP A 282 -42.63 -2.03 21.33
N GLY A 283 -41.93 -2.67 20.37
CA GLY A 283 -42.09 -2.50 18.94
C GLY A 283 -41.42 -1.24 18.39
N THR A 284 -40.63 -0.51 19.20
CA THR A 284 -39.79 0.57 18.71
C THR A 284 -38.50 0.01 18.11
N TYR A 285 -37.92 0.75 17.19
CA TYR A 285 -36.64 0.37 16.58
C TYR A 285 -35.48 0.86 17.45
N GLY A 286 -34.55 -0.05 17.72
CA GLY A 286 -33.29 0.25 18.36
C GLY A 286 -32.18 0.57 17.36
N ASP A 287 -30.95 0.28 17.78
CA ASP A 287 -29.74 0.61 17.02
C ASP A 287 -29.60 -0.14 15.71
N ILE A 288 -28.98 0.53 14.75
CA ILE A 288 -28.55 -0.03 13.47
C ILE A 288 -27.09 -0.46 13.64
N SER A 289 -26.83 -1.76 13.68
CA SER A 289 -25.51 -2.30 14.00
C SER A 289 -24.40 -1.80 13.08
N SER A 290 -24.66 -1.62 11.77
CA SER A 290 -23.64 -1.14 10.83
C SER A 290 -23.10 0.25 11.18
N TYR A 291 -23.91 1.12 11.79
CA TYR A 291 -23.46 2.44 12.24
C TYR A 291 -22.72 2.35 13.58
N VAL A 292 -23.23 1.56 14.52
CA VAL A 292 -22.56 1.32 15.81
C VAL A 292 -21.18 0.70 15.59
N ASP A 293 -21.11 -0.33 14.75
CA ASP A 293 -19.86 -1.00 14.40
C ASP A 293 -18.90 -0.08 13.65
N ALA A 294 -19.41 0.76 12.74
CA ALA A 294 -18.57 1.72 12.03
C ALA A 294 -17.95 2.76 12.96
N LEU A 295 -18.72 3.30 13.93
CA LEU A 295 -18.19 4.21 14.94
C LEU A 295 -17.12 3.52 15.81
N ALA A 296 -17.36 2.28 16.22
CA ALA A 296 -16.39 1.49 16.97
C ALA A 296 -15.11 1.23 16.17
N LEU A 297 -15.24 0.93 14.87
CA LEU A 297 -14.13 0.72 13.96
C LEU A 297 -13.30 2.00 13.72
N PHE A 298 -13.95 3.14 13.50
CA PHE A 298 -13.26 4.42 13.38
C PHE A 298 -12.50 4.76 14.67
N LYS A 299 -13.20 4.67 15.81
CA LYS A 299 -12.56 4.90 17.11
C LYS A 299 -11.37 3.98 17.33
N TRP A 300 -11.54 2.67 17.07
CA TRP A 300 -10.45 1.70 17.19
C TRP A 300 -9.26 2.06 16.29
N ALA A 301 -9.50 2.44 15.03
CA ALA A 301 -8.43 2.77 14.10
C ALA A 301 -7.67 4.05 14.51
N PHE A 302 -8.37 5.12 14.87
CA PHE A 302 -7.73 6.38 15.27
C PHE A 302 -7.05 6.29 16.64
N ASP A 303 -7.59 5.53 17.60
CA ASP A 303 -6.99 5.35 18.92
C ASP A 303 -5.72 4.48 18.89
N ASN A 304 -5.67 3.51 17.97
CA ASN A 304 -4.65 2.47 18.00
C ASN A 304 -3.58 2.59 16.91
N PHE A 305 -3.71 3.50 15.97
CA PHE A 305 -2.73 3.69 14.91
C PHE A 305 -2.37 5.16 14.76
N SER A 306 -1.08 5.43 14.56
CA SER A 306 -0.57 6.78 14.29
C SER A 306 0.73 6.71 13.49
N TYR A 307 1.20 7.87 13.00
CA TYR A 307 2.54 7.98 12.46
C TYR A 307 3.57 7.90 13.57
N VAL A 308 4.35 6.82 13.57
CA VAL A 308 5.43 6.55 14.53
C VAL A 308 6.76 6.77 13.83
N ARG A 309 7.61 7.58 14.44
CA ARG A 309 8.99 7.77 13.97
C ARG A 309 9.83 6.53 14.29
N VAL A 310 10.14 5.76 13.25
CA VAL A 310 10.85 4.47 13.38
C VAL A 310 12.34 4.57 13.12
N LEU A 311 12.79 5.64 12.46
CA LEU A 311 14.18 5.84 12.08
C LEU A 311 14.54 7.32 12.00
N GLU A 312 15.66 7.69 12.61
CA GLU A 312 16.26 9.03 12.47
C GLU A 312 17.39 8.98 11.42
N ASN A 313 17.48 10.04 10.61
CA ASN A 313 18.55 10.18 9.62
C ASN A 313 19.96 10.35 10.23
N THR A 314 20.06 10.50 11.55
CA THR A 314 21.31 10.54 12.31
C THR A 314 21.74 9.18 12.86
N THR A 315 20.88 8.15 12.73
CA THR A 315 21.14 6.80 13.26
C THR A 315 22.23 6.13 12.44
N MET A 316 23.31 5.70 13.13
CA MET A 316 24.39 4.93 12.51
C MET A 316 23.92 3.50 12.25
N ILE A 317 23.89 3.10 10.99
CA ILE A 317 23.41 1.76 10.59
C ILE A 317 24.56 0.77 10.47
N CYS A 318 25.57 1.08 9.67
CA CYS A 318 26.75 0.25 9.46
C CYS A 318 27.92 1.08 8.96
N GLU A 319 29.06 0.43 8.82
CA GLU A 319 30.26 0.99 8.23
C GLU A 319 30.62 0.24 6.95
N ILE A 320 31.21 0.93 5.99
CA ILE A 320 31.70 0.36 4.73
C ILE A 320 33.18 0.72 4.54
N PRO A 321 34.05 -0.22 4.12
CA PRO A 321 35.44 0.05 3.82
C PRO A 321 35.59 1.08 2.69
N VAL A 322 36.59 1.97 2.83
CA VAL A 322 36.97 2.94 1.82
C VAL A 322 38.40 2.77 1.39
N ASN A 323 38.60 2.41 0.14
CA ASN A 323 39.92 2.27 -0.47
C ASN A 323 40.48 3.66 -0.85
N LEU A 324 41.78 3.84 -0.70
CA LEU A 324 42.52 5.06 -1.05
C LEU A 324 42.07 6.32 -0.27
N GLY A 325 41.43 6.14 0.88
CA GLY A 325 41.04 7.24 1.76
C GLY A 325 42.24 7.87 2.48
N ARG A 326 42.20 9.19 2.69
CA ARG A 326 43.24 9.92 3.43
C ARG A 326 42.97 9.83 4.93
N GLY A 327 43.69 8.95 5.64
CA GLY A 327 43.62 8.81 7.09
C GLY A 327 42.35 8.09 7.60
N VAL A 328 41.55 7.53 6.69
CA VAL A 328 40.29 6.81 6.99
C VAL A 328 40.23 5.60 6.08
N ASP A 329 39.89 4.45 6.65
CA ASP A 329 39.72 3.18 5.95
C ASP A 329 38.26 2.70 5.92
N HIS A 330 37.36 3.33 6.70
CA HIS A 330 35.92 3.07 6.76
C HIS A 330 35.13 4.38 6.82
N VAL A 331 33.89 4.36 6.35
CA VAL A 331 32.92 5.44 6.55
C VAL A 331 31.61 4.86 7.10
N THR A 332 31.00 5.66 7.97
CA THR A 332 29.68 5.35 8.54
C THR A 332 28.61 5.67 7.52
N LEU A 333 27.62 4.78 7.42
CA LEU A 333 26.42 4.98 6.64
C LEU A 333 25.24 5.34 7.56
N LEU A 334 24.48 6.34 7.11
CA LEU A 334 23.26 6.84 7.76
C LEU A 334 22.09 6.68 6.80
N PRO A 335 20.84 6.63 7.30
CA PRO A 335 19.66 6.80 6.45
C PRO A 335 19.66 8.18 5.77
N GLU A 336 19.28 8.27 4.51
CA GLU A 336 19.18 9.52 3.76
C GLU A 336 18.17 10.49 4.38
N THR A 337 17.04 9.95 4.87
CA THR A 337 15.97 10.68 5.53
C THR A 337 15.51 9.95 6.79
N SER A 338 14.94 10.69 7.75
CA SER A 338 14.17 10.08 8.83
C SER A 338 12.90 9.45 8.26
N LEU A 339 12.41 8.38 8.89
CA LEU A 339 11.25 7.64 8.43
C LEU A 339 10.18 7.57 9.52
N GLU A 340 8.99 8.00 9.16
CA GLU A 340 7.76 7.83 9.94
C GLU A 340 6.87 6.83 9.20
N LEU A 341 6.30 5.87 9.93
CA LEU A 341 5.43 4.84 9.39
C LEU A 341 4.12 4.82 10.18
N TYR A 342 3.01 4.55 9.48
CA TYR A 342 1.71 4.37 10.11
C TYR A 342 1.61 2.98 10.73
N LEU A 343 1.71 2.91 12.05
CA LEU A 343 1.88 1.69 12.84
C LEU A 343 1.02 1.75 14.11
N PRO A 344 0.83 0.63 14.83
CA PRO A 344 0.22 0.66 16.14
C PRO A 344 0.92 1.65 17.08
N THR A 345 0.14 2.43 17.84
CA THR A 345 0.65 3.48 18.72
C THR A 345 1.51 2.93 19.88
N ASP A 346 1.26 1.69 20.30
CA ASP A 346 1.97 0.99 21.38
C ASP A 346 3.21 0.21 20.91
N ILE A 347 3.56 0.32 19.62
CA ILE A 347 4.69 -0.45 19.04
C ILE A 347 6.00 -0.18 19.75
N ASN A 348 6.71 -1.25 20.11
CA ASN A 348 8.10 -1.14 20.55
C ASN A 348 9.04 -1.19 19.34
N VAL A 349 9.34 -0.01 18.78
CA VAL A 349 10.17 0.12 17.56
C VAL A 349 11.47 -0.68 17.64
N SER A 350 12.16 -0.67 18.80
CA SER A 350 13.44 -1.35 18.96
C SER A 350 13.36 -2.88 18.93
N LYS A 351 12.17 -3.45 19.22
CA LYS A 351 11.98 -4.90 19.29
C LYS A 351 11.24 -5.46 18.08
N GLU A 352 10.33 -4.67 17.53
CA GLU A 352 9.36 -5.14 16.54
C GLU A 352 9.71 -4.71 15.10
N ILE A 353 10.51 -3.65 14.95
CA ILE A 353 11.01 -3.25 13.63
C ILE A 353 12.37 -3.91 13.39
N THR A 354 12.42 -4.75 12.37
CA THR A 354 13.66 -5.38 11.93
C THR A 354 14.31 -4.55 10.83
N LEU A 355 15.59 -4.23 11.00
CA LEU A 355 16.40 -3.52 10.02
C LEU A 355 17.26 -4.51 9.23
N SER A 356 17.20 -4.46 7.93
CA SER A 356 18.09 -5.19 7.04
C SER A 356 18.61 -4.26 5.95
N TRP A 357 19.87 -4.45 5.53
CA TRP A 357 20.46 -3.58 4.51
C TRP A 357 21.24 -4.36 3.47
N ALA A 358 21.29 -3.78 2.28
CA ALA A 358 22.10 -4.26 1.17
C ALA A 358 22.99 -3.14 0.67
N LEU A 359 24.29 -3.39 0.58
CA LEU A 359 25.26 -2.45 0.06
C LEU A 359 25.38 -2.59 -1.46
N ASN A 360 25.48 -1.47 -2.18
CA ASN A 360 25.66 -1.45 -3.64
C ASN A 360 27.02 -2.05 -4.07
N LYS A 361 28.04 -1.92 -3.19
CA LYS A 361 29.40 -2.45 -3.38
C LYS A 361 29.95 -2.90 -2.04
N PRO A 362 30.88 -3.86 -2.00
CA PRO A 362 31.53 -4.30 -0.76
C PRO A 362 32.48 -3.24 -0.17
N SER A 363 32.94 -2.28 -0.97
CA SER A 363 33.79 -1.16 -0.55
C SER A 363 33.62 0.04 -1.46
N LEU A 364 33.87 1.24 -0.95
CA LEU A 364 33.93 2.48 -1.72
C LEU A 364 35.40 2.81 -2.08
N THR A 365 35.58 3.69 -3.05
CA THR A 365 36.92 4.20 -3.43
C THR A 365 36.92 5.72 -3.32
N ALA A 366 37.85 6.28 -2.56
CA ALA A 366 37.97 7.72 -2.44
C ALA A 366 38.33 8.38 -3.80
N PRO A 367 37.85 9.61 -4.06
CA PRO A 367 37.12 10.47 -3.15
C PRO A 367 35.64 10.06 -3.00
N VAL A 368 35.09 10.16 -1.79
CA VAL A 368 33.69 9.90 -1.47
C VAL A 368 33.12 11.15 -0.82
N LYS A 369 31.89 11.52 -1.17
CA LYS A 369 31.22 12.71 -0.63
C LYS A 369 30.15 12.30 0.37
N ALA A 370 29.94 13.14 1.38
CA ALA A 370 28.79 13.03 2.25
C ALA A 370 27.50 13.12 1.41
N GLY A 371 26.56 12.22 1.66
CA GLY A 371 25.33 12.08 0.88
C GLY A 371 25.44 11.10 -0.31
N ASP A 372 26.63 10.58 -0.67
CA ASP A 372 26.74 9.55 -1.71
C ASP A 372 25.99 8.29 -1.28
N VAL A 373 25.11 7.76 -2.15
CA VAL A 373 24.31 6.56 -1.89
C VAL A 373 25.18 5.31 -1.97
N ALA A 374 25.26 4.59 -0.86
CA ALA A 374 26.09 3.39 -0.74
C ALA A 374 25.30 2.08 -0.60
N GLY A 375 23.99 2.15 -0.35
CA GLY A 375 23.14 0.99 -0.14
C GLY A 375 21.68 1.34 0.05
N LEU A 376 20.89 0.33 0.40
CA LEU A 376 19.46 0.43 0.71
C LEU A 376 19.19 -0.21 2.07
N LEU A 377 18.51 0.49 2.95
CA LEU A 377 17.97 -0.01 4.21
C LEU A 377 16.50 -0.39 4.02
N THR A 378 16.13 -1.57 4.47
CA THR A 378 14.77 -2.08 4.48
C THR A 378 14.30 -2.26 5.92
N LEU A 379 13.11 -1.76 6.23
CA LEU A 379 12.44 -1.91 7.51
C LEU A 379 11.31 -2.91 7.35
N SER A 380 11.22 -3.88 8.26
CA SER A 380 10.14 -4.87 8.30
C SER A 380 9.46 -4.89 9.66
N TYR A 381 8.13 -5.04 9.65
CA TYR A 381 7.26 -5.22 10.80
C TYR A 381 6.45 -6.50 10.61
N LYS A 382 6.50 -7.45 11.54
CA LYS A 382 5.82 -8.77 11.44
C LYS A 382 6.11 -9.45 10.08
N ASP A 383 7.39 -9.45 9.67
CA ASP A 383 7.90 -10.02 8.42
C ASP A 383 7.43 -9.33 7.12
N GLU A 384 6.62 -8.28 7.20
CA GLU A 384 6.25 -7.45 6.07
C GLU A 384 7.18 -6.25 5.92
N VAL A 385 7.57 -5.92 4.69
CA VAL A 385 8.34 -4.71 4.40
C VAL A 385 7.44 -3.49 4.53
N VAL A 386 7.75 -2.64 5.52
CA VAL A 386 6.97 -1.43 5.81
C VAL A 386 7.66 -0.14 5.39
N GLY A 387 8.95 -0.19 5.04
CA GLY A 387 9.67 0.99 4.56
C GLY A 387 11.02 0.67 3.95
N ARG A 388 11.49 1.58 3.10
CA ARG A 388 12.83 1.54 2.49
C ARG A 388 13.40 2.94 2.45
N VAL A 389 14.71 3.06 2.74
CA VAL A 389 15.44 4.34 2.66
C VAL A 389 16.87 4.08 2.19
N ASN A 390 17.42 4.99 1.39
CA ASN A 390 18.81 4.89 0.96
C ASN A 390 19.76 5.02 2.16
N LEU A 391 20.86 4.29 2.11
CA LEU A 391 22.00 4.48 3.01
C LEU A 391 23.01 5.40 2.34
N VAL A 392 23.34 6.49 3.01
CA VAL A 392 24.24 7.52 2.50
C VAL A 392 25.48 7.66 3.38
N VAL A 393 26.56 8.07 2.76
CA VAL A 393 27.83 8.33 3.45
C VAL A 393 27.69 9.55 4.36
N LYS A 394 28.13 9.40 5.62
CA LYS A 394 28.06 10.47 6.64
C LYS A 394 29.02 11.62 6.35
N ASN A 395 30.28 11.34 6.00
CA ASN A 395 31.37 12.32 5.91
C ASN A 395 32.12 12.21 4.59
N ASN A 396 32.68 13.34 4.13
CA ASN A 396 33.59 13.34 2.98
C ASN A 396 34.86 12.56 3.28
N VAL A 397 35.37 11.82 2.30
CA VAL A 397 36.69 11.16 2.35
C VAL A 397 37.51 11.63 1.16
N GLU A 398 38.59 12.32 1.45
CA GLU A 398 39.54 12.77 0.43
C GLU A 398 40.41 11.61 -0.09
N LEU A 399 40.79 11.72 -1.36
CA LEU A 399 41.71 10.78 -1.99
C LEU A 399 43.13 10.95 -1.45
N TYR A 400 43.75 9.88 -1.00
CA TYR A 400 45.17 9.87 -0.65
C TYR A 400 46.04 9.65 -1.91
N ARG A 401 46.45 10.74 -2.55
CA ARG A 401 47.18 10.72 -3.85
C ARG A 401 48.42 9.87 -3.84
N ALA A 402 49.18 9.83 -2.71
CA ALA A 402 50.41 9.00 -2.60
C ALA A 402 50.06 7.51 -2.65
N LEU A 403 48.98 7.10 -1.97
CA LEU A 403 48.53 5.71 -1.98
C LEU A 403 47.97 5.32 -3.36
N GLN A 404 47.28 6.22 -4.01
CA GLN A 404 46.82 6.03 -5.40
C GLN A 404 47.96 5.80 -6.35
N PHE A 405 49.04 6.61 -6.24
CA PHE A 405 50.25 6.45 -7.06
C PHE A 405 50.90 5.10 -6.81
N LEU A 406 51.10 4.72 -5.53
CA LEU A 406 51.64 3.40 -5.15
C LEU A 406 50.80 2.25 -5.70
N ASN A 407 49.47 2.32 -5.59
CA ASN A 407 48.57 1.30 -6.12
C ASN A 407 48.62 1.21 -7.64
N SER A 408 48.66 2.35 -8.32
CA SER A 408 48.79 2.39 -9.78
C SER A 408 50.16 1.81 -10.22
N PHE A 409 51.24 2.17 -9.50
CA PHE A 409 52.56 1.65 -9.76
C PHE A 409 52.62 0.13 -9.52
N ARG A 410 52.06 -0.36 -8.42
CA ARG A 410 51.95 -1.79 -8.15
C ARG A 410 51.14 -2.51 -9.22
N GLY A 411 50.03 -1.93 -9.67
CA GLY A 411 49.24 -2.47 -10.79
C GLY A 411 50.04 -2.60 -12.08
N ILE A 412 50.91 -1.62 -12.38
CA ILE A 412 51.83 -1.71 -13.54
C ILE A 412 52.83 -2.86 -13.38
N LEU A 413 53.38 -3.02 -12.17
CA LEU A 413 54.34 -4.12 -11.88
C LEU A 413 53.70 -5.51 -12.00
N GLU A 414 52.40 -5.61 -11.78
CA GLU A 414 51.66 -6.88 -11.84
C GLU A 414 51.19 -7.23 -13.28
N THR A 415 51.31 -6.31 -14.25
CA THR A 415 50.92 -6.57 -15.64
C THR A 415 51.83 -7.59 -16.31
N GLU A 416 51.29 -8.46 -17.14
CA GLU A 416 52.07 -9.43 -17.92
C GLU A 416 53.14 -8.76 -18.79
N LEU A 417 52.78 -7.59 -19.36
CA LEU A 417 53.73 -6.79 -20.15
C LEU A 417 54.94 -6.32 -19.36
N PHE A 418 54.75 -5.90 -18.10
CA PHE A 418 55.86 -5.48 -17.24
C PHE A 418 56.69 -6.71 -16.83
N ARG A 419 56.07 -7.81 -16.45
CA ARG A 419 56.78 -9.04 -16.09
C ARG A 419 57.59 -9.58 -17.24
N THR A 420 57.07 -9.61 -18.44
CA THR A 420 57.81 -10.04 -19.65
C THR A 420 58.95 -9.08 -19.99
N ALA A 421 58.71 -7.75 -19.90
CA ALA A 421 59.77 -6.76 -20.11
C ALA A 421 60.88 -6.85 -19.05
N ALA A 422 60.51 -7.04 -17.79
CA ALA A 422 61.49 -7.23 -16.70
C ALA A 422 62.37 -8.47 -16.89
N VAL A 423 61.73 -9.60 -17.28
CA VAL A 423 62.47 -10.83 -17.63
C VAL A 423 63.40 -10.62 -18.82
N ALA A 424 62.92 -9.96 -19.88
CA ALA A 424 63.73 -9.64 -21.06
C ALA A 424 64.95 -8.73 -20.70
N ALA A 425 64.72 -7.71 -19.88
CA ALA A 425 65.77 -6.83 -19.37
C ALA A 425 66.82 -7.58 -18.51
N ALA A 426 66.33 -8.46 -17.62
CA ALA A 426 67.22 -9.28 -16.80
C ALA A 426 68.09 -10.26 -17.64
N VAL A 427 67.48 -10.90 -18.65
CA VAL A 427 68.21 -11.78 -19.59
C VAL A 427 69.24 -10.96 -20.38
N THR A 428 68.84 -9.78 -20.86
CA THR A 428 69.80 -8.88 -21.61
C THR A 428 70.94 -8.42 -20.72
N ALA A 429 70.70 -8.03 -19.48
CA ALA A 429 71.73 -7.65 -18.52
C ALA A 429 72.64 -8.82 -18.20
N PHE A 430 72.09 -10.03 -18.05
CA PHE A 430 72.90 -11.25 -17.81
C PHE A 430 73.80 -11.57 -18.99
N ILE A 431 73.33 -11.48 -20.23
CA ILE A 431 74.09 -11.66 -21.44
C ILE A 431 75.20 -10.61 -21.52
N TYR A 432 74.91 -9.31 -21.22
CA TYR A 432 75.90 -8.25 -21.18
C TYR A 432 76.98 -8.52 -20.17
N ILE A 433 76.68 -8.98 -18.95
CA ILE A 433 77.65 -9.33 -17.91
C ILE A 433 78.57 -10.44 -18.42
N ILE A 434 78.06 -11.48 -19.07
CA ILE A 434 78.86 -12.58 -19.65
C ILE A 434 79.78 -12.04 -20.72
N ILE A 435 79.28 -11.19 -21.65
CA ILE A 435 80.13 -10.63 -22.72
C ILE A 435 81.27 -9.83 -22.12
N VAL A 436 80.97 -8.96 -21.13
CA VAL A 436 82.00 -8.17 -20.43
C VAL A 436 83.01 -9.04 -19.73
N ALA A 437 82.58 -10.13 -19.03
CA ALA A 437 83.46 -11.10 -18.37
C ALA A 437 84.40 -11.81 -19.36
N VAL A 438 83.87 -12.24 -20.51
CA VAL A 438 84.61 -12.91 -21.58
C VAL A 438 85.64 -11.92 -22.18
N ILE A 439 85.29 -10.70 -22.47
CA ILE A 439 86.17 -9.66 -23.01
C ILE A 439 87.26 -9.35 -21.99
N ARG A 440 86.97 -9.18 -20.71
CA ARG A 440 87.96 -8.99 -19.62
C ARG A 440 88.84 -10.17 -19.46
N GLY A 441 88.35 -11.41 -19.54
CA GLY A 441 89.07 -12.63 -19.49
C GLY A 441 90.11 -12.78 -20.66
N ARG A 442 89.65 -12.42 -21.89
CA ARG A 442 90.50 -12.40 -23.08
C ARG A 442 91.62 -11.35 -22.98
N ARG A 443 91.34 -10.14 -22.43
CA ARG A 443 92.29 -9.07 -22.20
C ARG A 443 93.36 -9.46 -21.12
N ARG A 444 92.93 -10.20 -20.08
CA ARG A 444 93.90 -10.77 -19.05
C ARG A 444 94.82 -11.83 -19.67
N LYS A 445 94.34 -12.77 -20.50
CA LYS A 445 95.16 -13.76 -21.20
C LYS A 445 96.14 -13.09 -22.16
N LYS A 446 95.79 -12.05 -22.92
CA LYS A 446 96.72 -11.32 -23.77
C LYS A 446 97.84 -10.57 -23.00
N ARG A 447 97.63 -10.18 -21.76
CA ARG A 447 98.64 -9.56 -20.90
C ARG A 447 99.59 -10.59 -20.32
N TYR A 448 99.18 -11.86 -20.18
CA TYR A 448 100.03 -12.94 -19.67
C TYR A 448 101.00 -13.51 -20.73
N TYR A 449 100.64 -13.36 -22.00
CA TYR A 449 101.50 -13.78 -23.13
C TYR A 449 102.42 -12.68 -23.68
N ARG A 450 102.47 -11.54 -23.02
CA ARG A 450 103.31 -10.39 -23.39
C ARG A 450 104.35 -10.00 -22.30
N LYS A 451 104.61 -10.88 -21.38
CA LYS A 451 105.75 -10.78 -20.47
C LYS A 451 106.79 -11.86 -20.79
#